data_8cdf43248aaeb9c664edf90b3aeba2bc
#
_entry.id   8cdf43248aaeb9c664edf90b3aeba2bc
#
_cell.length_a   1.000
_cell.length_b   1.000
_cell.length_c   1.000
_cell.angle_alpha   90.00
_cell.angle_beta   90.00
_cell.angle_gamma   90.00
#
_symmetry.space_group_name_H-M   'P 1'
#
loop_
_entity.id
_entity.type
_entity.pdbx_description
1 polymer ?
#
loop_
_entity_poly.entity_id
_entity_poly.type
_entity_poly.pdbx_seq_one_letter_code
_entity_poly.pdbx_strand_id
1 'polypeptide(L)'
;MLPAGVLYLYVLFNDTIDDAKEFERRIQAPMLGQLVQNSRNAHIAIHEGESTVSAELFRLIRTNLRFVLPAEAKNPVILVTSCINGDGKSYVASNIALSLAILGKKVALVGMDIRKPMLTTYFGLKDKGHLTDYLAEPEVTVDDIILPSGEHKNLDLIPCGTIPPNPAELLQTERLDKLFAELRERYDYIIVDTAPVALVSDTYLLDRVADMTIFVCRYKYTPSEMIGYINQVIEQKRMHNVACVLNGVKGLRAGYGYGYGVQKS
;
A
#
# COMPACT_ATOMS: atom_id res chain seq x y z
N MET A 1 15.06 3.32 41.35
CA MET A 1 14.18 2.22 40.90
C MET A 1 12.84 2.82 40.51
N LEU A 2 12.49 2.75 39.22
CA LEU A 2 11.11 3.08 38.79
C LEU A 2 10.15 2.06 39.43
N PRO A 3 9.05 2.49 40.02
CA PRO A 3 8.08 1.56 40.62
C PRO A 3 7.57 0.59 39.53
N ALA A 4 7.43 -0.70 39.90
CA ALA A 4 6.93 -1.76 39.00
C ALA A 4 5.63 -1.38 38.27
N GLY A 5 4.78 -0.57 38.88
CA GLY A 5 3.56 -0.04 38.28
C GLY A 5 3.80 0.92 37.11
N VAL A 6 4.85 1.75 37.14
CA VAL A 6 5.19 2.65 36.04
C VAL A 6 5.78 1.86 34.86
N LEU A 7 6.57 0.83 35.16
CA LEU A 7 7.10 -0.07 34.11
C LEU A 7 5.96 -0.87 33.44
N TYR A 8 5.00 -1.36 34.23
CA TYR A 8 3.82 -2.06 33.73
C TYR A 8 2.94 -1.15 32.84
N LEU A 9 2.69 0.08 33.26
CA LEU A 9 1.99 1.08 32.45
C LEU A 9 2.77 1.42 31.19
N TYR A 10 4.08 1.58 31.27
CA TYR A 10 4.93 1.85 30.08
C TYR A 10 4.84 0.71 29.06
N VAL A 11 4.88 -0.55 29.48
CA VAL A 11 4.73 -1.73 28.61
C VAL A 11 3.33 -1.78 27.99
N LEU A 12 2.27 -1.50 28.76
CA LEU A 12 0.88 -1.47 28.28
C LEU A 12 0.64 -0.37 27.22
N PHE A 13 1.31 0.78 27.35
CA PHE A 13 1.15 1.90 26.41
C PHE A 13 2.10 1.85 25.21
N ASN A 14 3.12 1.00 25.22
CA ASN A 14 4.12 0.87 24.14
C ASN A 14 4.13 -0.51 23.49
N ASP A 15 3.01 -1.25 23.54
CA ASP A 15 2.89 -2.53 22.85
C ASP A 15 2.76 -2.32 21.35
N THR A 16 3.87 -2.49 20.64
CA THR A 16 3.97 -2.37 19.18
C THR A 16 4.41 -3.69 18.55
N ILE A 17 4.18 -3.87 17.27
CA ILE A 17 4.64 -5.03 16.50
C ILE A 17 6.18 -5.02 16.47
N ASP A 18 6.83 -5.77 17.34
CA ASP A 18 8.28 -5.83 17.51
C ASP A 18 8.90 -7.22 17.24
N ASP A 19 8.08 -8.23 16.97
CA ASP A 19 8.48 -9.55 16.49
C ASP A 19 7.75 -9.90 15.18
N ALA A 20 8.52 -10.03 14.09
CA ALA A 20 7.97 -10.33 12.78
C ALA A 20 7.36 -11.74 12.68
N LYS A 21 7.91 -12.72 13.43
CA LYS A 21 7.38 -14.09 13.46
C LYS A 21 6.08 -14.16 14.27
N GLU A 22 5.99 -13.41 15.34
CA GLU A 22 4.77 -13.30 16.11
C GLU A 22 3.68 -12.61 15.28
N PHE A 23 4.00 -11.52 14.60
CA PHE A 23 3.09 -10.85 13.68
C PHE A 23 2.52 -11.83 12.65
N GLU A 24 3.41 -12.60 11.96
CA GLU A 24 3.01 -13.58 10.96
C GLU A 24 2.11 -14.70 11.53
N ARG A 25 2.31 -15.12 12.77
CA ARG A 25 1.45 -16.13 13.43
C ARG A 25 0.09 -15.59 13.85
N ARG A 26 -0.01 -14.30 14.20
CA ARG A 26 -1.23 -13.68 14.72
C ARG A 26 -2.14 -13.13 13.63
N ILE A 27 -1.57 -12.76 12.49
CA ILE A 27 -2.33 -12.19 11.37
C ILE A 27 -3.02 -13.31 10.56
N GLN A 28 -4.30 -13.14 10.23
CA GLN A 28 -5.08 -14.10 9.43
C GLN A 28 -4.97 -13.84 7.92
N ALA A 29 -4.03 -13.01 7.50
CA ALA A 29 -3.78 -12.70 6.10
C ALA A 29 -2.43 -13.24 5.63
N PRO A 30 -2.27 -13.62 4.35
CA PRO A 30 -0.98 -13.98 3.80
C PRO A 30 0.01 -12.81 3.88
N MET A 31 1.25 -13.12 4.27
CA MET A 31 2.35 -12.16 4.24
C MET A 31 2.96 -12.08 2.85
N LEU A 32 2.93 -10.91 2.23
CA LEU A 32 3.63 -10.68 0.96
C LEU A 32 5.14 -10.53 1.15
N GLY A 33 5.56 -10.04 2.31
CA GLY A 33 6.97 -9.90 2.66
C GLY A 33 7.24 -8.88 3.75
N GLN A 34 8.54 -8.73 4.03
CA GLN A 34 9.06 -7.78 5.00
C GLN A 34 9.99 -6.80 4.29
N LEU A 35 9.98 -5.54 4.67
CA LEU A 35 10.82 -4.49 4.12
C LEU A 35 11.79 -3.97 5.18
N VAL A 36 13.03 -3.72 4.78
CA VAL A 36 14.04 -3.12 5.67
C VAL A 36 13.71 -1.66 5.97
N GLN A 37 14.16 -1.19 7.13
CA GLN A 37 14.09 0.23 7.45
C GLN A 37 14.89 1.03 6.41
N ASN A 38 14.20 1.96 5.75
CA ASN A 38 14.84 2.88 4.80
C ASN A 38 15.69 3.92 5.57
N SER A 39 17.00 3.74 5.57
CA SER A 39 17.94 4.62 6.27
C SER A 39 18.22 5.95 5.54
N ARG A 40 17.88 6.02 4.24
CA ARG A 40 18.15 7.20 3.40
C ARG A 40 16.96 8.16 3.32
N ASN A 41 15.82 7.84 3.94
CA ASN A 41 14.55 8.57 3.79
C ASN A 41 14.14 8.79 2.32
N ALA A 42 14.66 7.98 1.39
CA ALA A 42 14.30 8.07 -0.01
C ALA A 42 12.86 7.55 -0.22
N HIS A 43 12.04 8.30 -0.91
CA HIS A 43 10.67 7.90 -1.21
C HIS A 43 10.64 6.76 -2.24
N ILE A 44 11.56 6.78 -3.19
CA ILE A 44 11.80 5.74 -4.17
C ILE A 44 13.06 4.97 -3.76
N ALA A 45 12.94 3.65 -3.63
CA ALA A 45 14.00 2.75 -3.16
C ALA A 45 14.47 1.77 -4.23
N ILE A 46 13.82 1.77 -5.40
CA ILE A 46 14.11 0.87 -6.51
C ILE A 46 14.37 1.70 -7.76
N HIS A 47 15.45 1.35 -8.46
CA HIS A 47 15.76 1.92 -9.76
C HIS A 47 16.10 0.80 -10.75
N GLU A 48 15.88 1.07 -12.04
CA GLU A 48 16.17 0.11 -13.09
C GLU A 48 17.66 -0.23 -13.10
N GLY A 49 17.99 -1.54 -13.14
CA GLY A 49 19.37 -2.03 -13.12
C GLY A 49 20.03 -2.09 -11.74
N GLU A 50 19.40 -1.59 -10.68
CA GLU A 50 19.96 -1.69 -9.32
C GLU A 50 19.59 -3.01 -8.61
N SER A 51 20.57 -3.56 -7.88
CA SER A 51 20.42 -4.74 -7.01
C SER A 51 20.72 -4.36 -5.57
N THR A 52 19.79 -3.60 -4.97
CA THR A 52 19.84 -3.26 -3.52
C THR A 52 19.01 -4.25 -2.72
N VAL A 53 19.24 -4.33 -1.40
CA VAL A 53 18.40 -5.15 -0.50
C VAL A 53 16.93 -4.78 -0.64
N SER A 54 16.62 -3.48 -0.70
CA SER A 54 15.24 -3.02 -0.88
C SER A 54 14.65 -3.48 -2.22
N ALA A 55 15.42 -3.41 -3.32
CA ALA A 55 14.97 -3.86 -4.63
C ALA A 55 14.63 -5.37 -4.62
N GLU A 56 15.46 -6.21 -3.99
CA GLU A 56 15.20 -7.64 -3.87
C GLU A 56 13.95 -7.94 -3.03
N LEU A 57 13.74 -7.21 -1.93
CA LEU A 57 12.55 -7.40 -1.09
C LEU A 57 11.26 -6.98 -1.83
N PHE A 58 11.29 -5.92 -2.63
CA PHE A 58 10.14 -5.56 -3.45
C PHE A 58 9.91 -6.53 -4.62
N ARG A 59 10.98 -7.13 -5.20
CA ARG A 59 10.84 -8.22 -6.17
C ARG A 59 10.17 -9.44 -5.55
N LEU A 60 10.51 -9.77 -4.29
CA LEU A 60 9.86 -10.85 -3.54
C LEU A 60 8.38 -10.54 -3.29
N ILE A 61 8.04 -9.34 -2.80
CA ILE A 61 6.65 -8.90 -2.62
C ILE A 61 5.86 -9.01 -3.93
N ARG A 62 6.41 -8.52 -5.05
CA ARG A 62 5.80 -8.63 -6.37
C ARG A 62 5.56 -10.09 -6.80
N THR A 63 6.50 -10.98 -6.49
CA THR A 63 6.35 -12.41 -6.79
C THR A 63 5.23 -13.02 -5.96
N ASN A 64 5.19 -12.73 -4.66
CA ASN A 64 4.17 -13.23 -3.74
C ASN A 64 2.78 -12.66 -4.06
N LEU A 65 2.71 -11.42 -4.51
CA LEU A 65 1.47 -10.79 -4.96
C LEU A 65 0.72 -11.62 -6.01
N ARG A 66 1.43 -12.24 -6.96
CA ARG A 66 0.84 -13.08 -8.01
C ARG A 66 0.16 -14.35 -7.48
N PHE A 67 0.58 -14.85 -6.32
CA PHE A 67 -0.02 -16.04 -5.69
C PHE A 67 -1.25 -15.71 -4.85
N VAL A 68 -1.42 -14.46 -4.46
CA VAL A 68 -2.54 -14.01 -3.61
C VAL A 68 -3.65 -13.37 -4.44
N LEU A 69 -3.31 -12.79 -5.59
CA LEU A 69 -4.31 -12.24 -6.51
C LEU A 69 -5.24 -13.33 -7.03
N PRO A 70 -6.56 -13.07 -7.10
CA PRO A 70 -7.51 -13.99 -7.73
C PRO A 70 -7.08 -14.31 -9.16
N ALA A 71 -7.20 -15.60 -9.54
CA ALA A 71 -6.77 -16.07 -10.87
C ALA A 71 -7.55 -15.41 -12.02
N GLU A 72 -8.80 -15.03 -11.78
CA GLU A 72 -9.70 -14.35 -12.70
C GLU A 72 -9.52 -12.84 -12.76
N ALA A 73 -8.75 -12.25 -11.85
CA ALA A 73 -8.51 -10.81 -11.83
C ALA A 73 -7.67 -10.37 -13.02
N LYS A 74 -8.33 -9.83 -14.03
CA LYS A 74 -7.68 -9.18 -15.18
C LYS A 74 -7.41 -7.74 -14.85
N ASN A 75 -6.15 -7.29 -15.05
CA ASN A 75 -5.76 -5.90 -14.82
C ASN A 75 -6.19 -5.42 -13.41
N PRO A 76 -5.65 -6.07 -12.35
CA PRO A 76 -6.16 -5.92 -11.00
C PRO A 76 -5.97 -4.53 -10.42
N VAL A 77 -6.96 -4.09 -9.64
CA VAL A 77 -6.90 -2.92 -8.75
C VAL A 77 -6.50 -3.38 -7.37
N ILE A 78 -5.38 -2.87 -6.87
CA ILE A 78 -4.78 -3.26 -5.60
C ILE A 78 -4.75 -2.04 -4.67
N LEU A 79 -5.54 -2.06 -3.62
CA LEU A 79 -5.49 -1.04 -2.58
C LEU A 79 -4.27 -1.27 -1.69
N VAL A 80 -3.56 -0.19 -1.37
CA VAL A 80 -2.49 -0.19 -0.37
C VAL A 80 -2.89 0.75 0.75
N THR A 81 -3.12 0.21 1.92
CA THR A 81 -3.61 0.94 3.10
C THR A 81 -2.78 0.60 4.34
N SER A 82 -3.13 1.19 5.47
CA SER A 82 -2.57 0.89 6.79
C SER A 82 -3.63 1.12 7.87
N CYS A 83 -3.34 0.72 9.10
CA CYS A 83 -4.22 1.05 10.21
C CYS A 83 -4.04 2.49 10.67
N ILE A 84 -2.80 2.98 10.74
CA ILE A 84 -2.45 4.29 11.25
C ILE A 84 -1.56 5.07 10.27
N ASN A 85 -1.46 6.39 10.48
CA ASN A 85 -0.50 7.22 9.75
C ASN A 85 0.95 6.83 10.08
N GLY A 86 1.85 6.88 9.10
CA GLY A 86 3.28 6.65 9.32
C GLY A 86 3.74 5.20 9.14
N ASP A 87 2.84 4.24 8.87
CA ASP A 87 3.19 2.84 8.58
C ASP A 87 3.96 2.68 7.26
N GLY A 88 3.88 3.66 6.35
CA GLY A 88 4.62 3.67 5.09
C GLY A 88 3.82 3.16 3.88
N LYS A 89 2.50 3.26 3.90
CA LYS A 89 1.62 2.83 2.80
C LYS A 89 2.01 3.43 1.44
N SER A 90 2.19 4.77 1.37
CA SER A 90 2.58 5.46 0.13
C SER A 90 3.96 5.02 -0.38
N TYR A 91 4.92 4.78 0.53
CA TYR A 91 6.23 4.22 0.20
C TYR A 91 6.09 2.81 -0.41
N VAL A 92 5.27 1.95 0.20
CA VAL A 92 5.04 0.58 -0.29
C VAL A 92 4.30 0.60 -1.62
N ALA A 93 3.24 1.41 -1.77
CA ALA A 93 2.47 1.55 -3.00
C ALA A 93 3.36 2.02 -4.17
N SER A 94 4.14 3.09 -3.98
CA SER A 94 5.04 3.64 -5.00
C SER A 94 6.09 2.63 -5.47
N ASN A 95 6.70 1.91 -4.53
CA ASN A 95 7.76 0.97 -4.87
C ASN A 95 7.22 -0.36 -5.44
N ILE A 96 6.01 -0.82 -5.04
CA ILE A 96 5.34 -1.94 -5.72
C ILE A 96 5.02 -1.56 -7.16
N ALA A 97 4.42 -0.39 -7.39
CA ALA A 97 4.09 0.10 -8.72
C ALA A 97 5.34 0.18 -9.62
N LEU A 98 6.42 0.75 -9.11
CA LEU A 98 7.69 0.84 -9.83
C LEU A 98 8.31 -0.53 -10.08
N SER A 99 8.25 -1.47 -9.12
CA SER A 99 8.74 -2.84 -9.31
C SER A 99 7.99 -3.59 -10.41
N LEU A 100 6.69 -3.35 -10.57
CA LEU A 100 5.88 -3.90 -11.66
C LEU A 100 6.21 -3.23 -13.00
N ALA A 101 6.40 -1.91 -13.02
CA ALA A 101 6.76 -1.16 -14.21
C ALA A 101 8.13 -1.58 -14.78
N ILE A 102 9.13 -1.78 -13.92
CA ILE A 102 10.47 -2.31 -14.29
C ILE A 102 10.35 -3.73 -14.87
N LEU A 103 9.38 -4.53 -14.46
CA LEU A 103 9.09 -5.84 -15.07
C LEU A 103 8.47 -5.73 -16.49
N GLY A 104 8.24 -4.52 -17.00
CA GLY A 104 7.64 -4.28 -18.29
C GLY A 104 6.11 -4.19 -18.29
N LYS A 105 5.47 -4.15 -17.13
CA LYS A 105 4.01 -3.98 -16.98
C LYS A 105 3.63 -2.51 -17.07
N LYS A 106 2.51 -2.21 -17.74
CA LYS A 106 1.90 -0.88 -17.70
C LYS A 106 1.18 -0.71 -16.36
N VAL A 107 1.55 0.29 -15.58
CA VAL A 107 1.05 0.49 -14.22
C VAL A 107 0.53 1.90 -14.04
N ALA A 108 -0.67 2.02 -13.47
CA ALA A 108 -1.17 3.27 -12.92
C ALA A 108 -1.01 3.27 -11.39
N LEU A 109 -0.44 4.33 -10.84
CA LEU A 109 -0.40 4.58 -9.40
C LEU A 109 -1.34 5.74 -9.08
N VAL A 110 -2.43 5.44 -8.38
CA VAL A 110 -3.52 6.37 -8.08
C VAL A 110 -3.44 6.82 -6.63
N GLY A 111 -3.36 8.12 -6.40
CA GLY A 111 -3.41 8.71 -5.05
C GLY A 111 -4.85 8.93 -4.59
N MET A 112 -5.31 8.13 -3.64
CA MET A 112 -6.63 8.22 -3.02
C MET A 112 -6.57 8.59 -1.54
N ASP A 113 -5.38 8.90 -1.00
CA ASP A 113 -5.25 9.54 0.32
C ASP A 113 -5.54 11.05 0.18
N ILE A 114 -6.83 11.37 0.15
CA ILE A 114 -7.33 12.73 -0.03
C ILE A 114 -6.91 13.64 1.15
N ARG A 115 -6.68 13.06 2.32
CA ARG A 115 -6.37 13.81 3.55
C ARG A 115 -4.89 14.17 3.70
N LYS A 116 -4.01 13.32 3.16
CA LYS A 116 -2.56 13.53 3.20
C LYS A 116 -1.92 13.03 1.90
N PRO A 117 -2.14 13.72 0.77
CA PRO A 117 -1.60 13.31 -0.52
C PRO A 117 -0.07 13.39 -0.51
N MET A 118 0.59 12.25 -0.74
CA MET A 118 2.05 12.15 -0.71
C MET A 118 2.67 11.92 -2.09
N LEU A 119 1.90 11.46 -3.08
CA LEU A 119 2.46 11.09 -4.39
C LEU A 119 3.08 12.27 -5.12
N THR A 120 2.47 13.46 -5.07
CA THR A 120 3.04 14.68 -5.66
C THR A 120 4.42 15.00 -5.10
N THR A 121 4.59 14.84 -3.78
CA THR A 121 5.88 15.04 -3.11
C THR A 121 6.89 13.94 -3.48
N TYR A 122 6.45 12.67 -3.54
CA TYR A 122 7.33 11.52 -3.80
C TYR A 122 7.92 11.56 -5.21
N PHE A 123 7.13 12.00 -6.18
CA PHE A 123 7.52 12.04 -7.59
C PHE A 123 7.85 13.45 -8.11
N GLY A 124 7.87 14.46 -7.23
CA GLY A 124 8.19 15.83 -7.63
C GLY A 124 7.25 16.40 -8.69
N LEU A 125 5.98 15.98 -8.69
CA LEU A 125 5.01 16.39 -9.68
C LEU A 125 4.65 17.88 -9.53
N LYS A 126 4.41 18.51 -10.67
CA LYS A 126 3.79 19.84 -10.70
C LYS A 126 2.30 19.71 -10.42
N ASP A 127 1.72 20.77 -9.88
CA ASP A 127 0.30 20.86 -9.54
C ASP A 127 -0.57 20.93 -10.81
N LYS A 128 -0.85 19.78 -11.42
CA LYS A 128 -1.67 19.63 -12.64
C LYS A 128 -2.33 18.26 -12.66
N GLY A 129 -3.56 18.22 -13.20
CA GLY A 129 -4.27 16.98 -13.53
C GLY A 129 -4.59 16.16 -12.29
N HIS A 130 -5.65 16.51 -11.58
CA HIS A 130 -5.96 15.88 -10.30
C HIS A 130 -7.19 14.98 -10.38
N LEU A 131 -7.15 13.88 -9.64
CA LEU A 131 -8.27 12.97 -9.49
C LEU A 131 -9.54 13.68 -8.97
N THR A 132 -9.38 14.61 -8.02
CA THR A 132 -10.51 15.37 -7.46
C THR A 132 -11.20 16.23 -8.51
N ASP A 133 -10.47 16.79 -9.47
CA ASP A 133 -11.02 17.57 -10.57
C ASP A 133 -11.87 16.66 -11.49
N TYR A 134 -11.33 15.47 -11.85
CA TYR A 134 -12.07 14.49 -12.62
C TYR A 134 -13.37 14.07 -11.91
N LEU A 135 -13.33 13.81 -10.61
CA LEU A 135 -14.51 13.37 -9.87
C LEU A 135 -15.58 14.46 -9.73
N ALA A 136 -15.17 15.74 -9.68
CA ALA A 136 -16.05 16.88 -9.46
C ALA A 136 -16.60 17.49 -10.76
N GLU A 137 -15.81 17.48 -11.85
CA GLU A 137 -16.10 18.20 -13.09
C GLU A 137 -16.37 17.24 -14.26
N PRO A 138 -17.59 17.24 -14.85
CA PRO A 138 -17.95 16.31 -15.94
C PRO A 138 -17.09 16.43 -17.19
N GLU A 139 -16.54 17.61 -17.47
CA GLU A 139 -15.73 17.91 -18.65
C GLU A 139 -14.29 17.37 -18.55
N VAL A 140 -13.80 17.14 -17.34
CA VAL A 140 -12.44 16.60 -17.12
C VAL A 140 -12.42 15.13 -17.52
N THR A 141 -11.51 14.76 -18.39
CA THR A 141 -11.33 13.38 -18.88
C THR A 141 -10.23 12.64 -18.13
N VAL A 142 -10.15 11.32 -18.31
CA VAL A 142 -9.10 10.50 -17.70
C VAL A 142 -7.71 10.90 -18.23
N ASP A 143 -7.61 11.33 -19.49
CA ASP A 143 -6.35 11.78 -20.09
C ASP A 143 -5.82 13.07 -19.48
N ASP A 144 -6.70 13.92 -18.94
CA ASP A 144 -6.31 15.19 -18.28
C ASP A 144 -5.64 14.97 -16.93
N ILE A 145 -5.86 13.80 -16.29
CA ILE A 145 -5.38 13.50 -14.94
C ILE A 145 -4.26 12.46 -14.91
N ILE A 146 -3.91 11.83 -16.02
CA ILE A 146 -2.80 10.88 -16.12
C ILE A 146 -1.50 11.67 -16.37
N LEU A 147 -0.52 11.47 -15.49
CA LEU A 147 0.79 12.10 -15.58
C LEU A 147 1.90 11.04 -15.65
N PRO A 148 2.92 11.20 -16.52
CA PRO A 148 4.08 10.33 -16.51
C PRO A 148 4.83 10.46 -15.17
N SER A 149 5.28 9.34 -14.60
CA SER A 149 5.96 9.35 -13.29
C SER A 149 7.32 10.04 -13.30
N GLY A 150 7.98 10.12 -14.44
CA GLY A 150 9.37 10.56 -14.57
C GLY A 150 10.40 9.50 -14.11
N GLU A 151 10.00 8.48 -13.37
CA GLU A 151 10.88 7.42 -12.86
C GLU A 151 10.98 6.23 -13.82
N HIS A 152 9.89 5.88 -14.49
CA HIS A 152 9.87 4.79 -15.46
C HIS A 152 8.78 4.98 -16.53
N LYS A 153 9.07 4.67 -17.80
CA LYS A 153 8.16 4.86 -18.95
C LYS A 153 6.84 4.08 -18.88
N ASN A 154 6.78 3.01 -18.08
CA ASN A 154 5.60 2.16 -17.92
C ASN A 154 4.83 2.48 -16.62
N LEU A 155 5.16 3.57 -15.92
CA LEU A 155 4.49 4.02 -14.71
C LEU A 155 3.90 5.40 -14.94
N ASP A 156 2.58 5.46 -14.87
CA ASP A 156 1.84 6.72 -14.85
C ASP A 156 1.23 6.95 -13.45
N LEU A 157 1.01 8.22 -13.14
CA LEU A 157 0.50 8.68 -11.86
C LEU A 157 -0.81 9.41 -12.05
N ILE A 158 -1.74 9.20 -11.12
CA ILE A 158 -2.95 9.98 -10.99
C ILE A 158 -2.94 10.57 -9.57
N PRO A 159 -2.45 11.81 -9.41
CA PRO A 159 -2.37 12.45 -8.09
C PRO A 159 -3.76 12.84 -7.59
N CYS A 160 -3.93 12.85 -6.27
CA CYS A 160 -5.23 13.16 -5.66
C CYS A 160 -5.73 14.57 -5.97
N GLY A 161 -4.89 15.58 -5.78
CA GLY A 161 -5.25 17.00 -5.89
C GLY A 161 -5.64 17.65 -4.57
N THR A 162 -6.37 18.75 -4.67
CA THR A 162 -6.85 19.51 -3.52
C THR A 162 -7.93 18.77 -2.75
N ILE A 163 -7.91 18.89 -1.43
CA ILE A 163 -8.90 18.26 -0.56
C ILE A 163 -10.29 18.90 -0.81
N PRO A 164 -11.25 18.15 -1.36
CA PRO A 164 -12.60 18.70 -1.56
C PRO A 164 -13.34 18.82 -0.21
N PRO A 165 -14.37 19.65 -0.12
CA PRO A 165 -15.15 19.81 1.11
C PRO A 165 -15.92 18.53 1.52
N ASN A 166 -16.23 17.65 0.59
CA ASN A 166 -17.02 16.44 0.77
C ASN A 166 -16.36 15.19 0.11
N PRO A 167 -15.21 14.75 0.61
CA PRO A 167 -14.44 13.69 -0.03
C PRO A 167 -15.19 12.35 -0.12
N ALA A 168 -15.91 11.95 0.93
CA ALA A 168 -16.64 10.68 0.96
C ALA A 168 -17.77 10.60 -0.07
N GLU A 169 -18.42 11.72 -0.38
CA GLU A 169 -19.49 11.77 -1.39
C GLU A 169 -18.92 11.58 -2.79
N LEU A 170 -17.79 12.21 -3.11
CA LEU A 170 -17.11 12.05 -4.40
C LEU A 170 -16.67 10.59 -4.65
N LEU A 171 -16.25 9.89 -3.61
CA LEU A 171 -15.87 8.48 -3.71
C LEU A 171 -17.07 7.53 -3.94
N GLN A 172 -18.29 7.97 -3.73
CA GLN A 172 -19.50 7.17 -3.96
C GLN A 172 -20.12 7.39 -5.34
N THR A 173 -19.56 8.28 -6.16
CA THR A 173 -20.09 8.59 -7.48
C THR A 173 -19.79 7.49 -8.50
N GLU A 174 -20.67 7.31 -9.50
CA GLU A 174 -20.44 6.43 -10.65
C GLU A 174 -19.20 6.83 -11.47
N ARG A 175 -18.74 8.08 -11.35
CA ARG A 175 -17.51 8.53 -12.02
C ARG A 175 -16.28 7.79 -11.53
N LEU A 176 -16.24 7.43 -10.25
CA LEU A 176 -15.15 6.59 -9.73
C LEU A 176 -15.14 5.21 -10.37
N ASP A 177 -16.32 4.59 -10.50
CA ASP A 177 -16.44 3.27 -11.12
C ASP A 177 -16.02 3.31 -12.60
N LYS A 178 -16.44 4.37 -13.33
CA LYS A 178 -16.03 4.61 -14.73
C LYS A 178 -14.52 4.81 -14.85
N LEU A 179 -13.90 5.57 -13.94
CA LEU A 179 -12.45 5.74 -13.91
C LEU A 179 -11.74 4.39 -13.83
N PHE A 180 -12.08 3.56 -12.83
CA PHE A 180 -11.41 2.28 -12.66
C PHE A 180 -11.69 1.29 -13.80
N ALA A 181 -12.88 1.32 -14.40
CA ALA A 181 -13.18 0.54 -15.61
C ALA A 181 -12.25 0.94 -16.76
N GLU A 182 -12.10 2.24 -17.01
CA GLU A 182 -11.22 2.75 -18.08
C GLU A 182 -9.72 2.49 -17.77
N LEU A 183 -9.28 2.62 -16.53
CA LEU A 183 -7.90 2.28 -16.14
C LEU A 183 -7.59 0.79 -16.36
N ARG A 184 -8.55 -0.12 -16.10
CA ARG A 184 -8.40 -1.55 -16.39
C ARG A 184 -8.21 -1.85 -17.87
N GLU A 185 -8.72 -1.03 -18.78
CA GLU A 185 -8.50 -1.19 -20.22
C GLU A 185 -7.11 -0.74 -20.66
N ARG A 186 -6.48 0.17 -19.92
CA ARG A 186 -5.22 0.83 -20.29
C ARG A 186 -3.98 0.23 -19.62
N TYR A 187 -4.13 -0.34 -18.42
CA TYR A 187 -3.03 -0.76 -17.55
C TYR A 187 -3.11 -2.24 -17.16
N ASP A 188 -1.97 -2.89 -17.03
CA ASP A 188 -1.86 -4.26 -16.51
C ASP A 188 -2.09 -4.33 -15.00
N TYR A 189 -1.79 -3.25 -14.26
CA TYR A 189 -1.96 -3.13 -12.81
C TYR A 189 -2.36 -1.71 -12.44
N ILE A 190 -3.29 -1.58 -11.50
CA ILE A 190 -3.68 -0.32 -10.90
C ILE A 190 -3.39 -0.41 -9.39
N ILE A 191 -2.39 0.36 -8.92
CA ILE A 191 -2.03 0.44 -7.50
C ILE A 191 -2.65 1.71 -6.92
N VAL A 192 -3.34 1.59 -5.80
CA VAL A 192 -4.07 2.70 -5.18
C VAL A 192 -3.51 2.97 -3.79
N ASP A 193 -2.88 4.13 -3.61
CA ASP A 193 -2.44 4.61 -2.29
C ASP A 193 -3.62 5.27 -1.58
N THR A 194 -4.08 4.68 -0.47
CA THR A 194 -5.30 5.09 0.23
C THR A 194 -5.01 5.67 1.63
N ALA A 195 -6.00 6.30 2.25
CA ALA A 195 -5.92 6.72 3.65
C ALA A 195 -5.92 5.52 4.62
N PRO A 196 -5.40 5.67 5.86
CA PRO A 196 -5.46 4.61 6.87
C PRO A 196 -6.89 4.26 7.27
N VAL A 197 -7.25 2.97 7.20
CA VAL A 197 -8.64 2.50 7.41
C VAL A 197 -9.15 2.65 8.84
N ALA A 198 -8.29 2.62 9.85
CA ALA A 198 -8.73 2.80 11.24
C ALA A 198 -9.05 4.28 11.56
N LEU A 199 -8.60 5.20 10.73
CA LEU A 199 -8.83 6.64 10.92
C LEU A 199 -10.00 7.17 10.12
N VAL A 200 -10.29 6.56 8.96
CA VAL A 200 -11.32 7.04 8.04
C VAL A 200 -12.03 5.88 7.33
N SER A 201 -13.35 6.01 7.20
CA SER A 201 -14.19 5.02 6.50
C SER A 201 -14.09 5.09 4.98
N ASP A 202 -13.49 6.17 4.45
CA ASP A 202 -13.44 6.46 3.01
C ASP A 202 -12.76 5.32 2.22
N THR A 203 -11.72 4.70 2.80
CA THR A 203 -11.00 3.59 2.17
C THR A 203 -11.89 2.35 1.96
N TYR A 204 -12.88 2.11 2.83
CA TYR A 204 -13.83 1.01 2.62
C TYR A 204 -14.74 1.23 1.40
N LEU A 205 -15.01 2.50 1.03
CA LEU A 205 -15.79 2.81 -0.17
C LEU A 205 -15.07 2.43 -1.46
N LEU A 206 -13.73 2.29 -1.40
CA LEU A 206 -12.91 1.89 -2.54
C LEU A 206 -12.90 0.37 -2.75
N ASP A 207 -13.33 -0.42 -1.76
CA ASP A 207 -13.30 -1.89 -1.85
C ASP A 207 -14.15 -2.42 -3.02
N ARG A 208 -15.22 -1.71 -3.41
CA ARG A 208 -16.09 -2.11 -4.54
C ARG A 208 -15.38 -2.15 -5.90
N VAL A 209 -14.30 -1.41 -6.06
CA VAL A 209 -13.49 -1.40 -7.30
C VAL A 209 -12.21 -2.23 -7.17
N ALA A 210 -11.91 -2.74 -5.98
CA ALA A 210 -10.68 -3.45 -5.67
C ALA A 210 -10.79 -4.96 -5.90
N ASP A 211 -9.68 -5.57 -6.31
CA ASP A 211 -9.52 -7.04 -6.36
C ASP A 211 -8.75 -7.56 -5.15
N MET A 212 -7.97 -6.69 -4.53
CA MET A 212 -7.11 -7.04 -3.40
C MET A 212 -6.77 -5.82 -2.56
N THR A 213 -6.52 -6.05 -1.26
CA THR A 213 -6.07 -5.02 -0.32
C THR A 213 -4.78 -5.44 0.38
N ILE A 214 -3.77 -4.57 0.38
CA ILE A 214 -2.51 -4.74 1.10
C ILE A 214 -2.52 -3.85 2.34
N PHE A 215 -2.49 -4.47 3.51
CA PHE A 215 -2.26 -3.75 4.77
C PHE A 215 -0.76 -3.62 5.05
N VAL A 216 -0.31 -2.38 5.20
CA VAL A 216 1.05 -2.08 5.62
C VAL A 216 1.06 -1.84 7.13
N CYS A 217 1.84 -2.65 7.85
CA CYS A 217 2.16 -2.44 9.26
C CYS A 217 3.65 -2.07 9.37
N ARG A 218 4.03 -1.31 10.39
CA ARG A 218 5.42 -0.90 10.59
C ARG A 218 5.98 -1.48 11.88
N TYR A 219 7.11 -2.16 11.76
CA TYR A 219 7.88 -2.73 12.85
C TYR A 219 8.27 -1.66 13.88
N LYS A 220 8.04 -1.96 15.17
CA LYS A 220 8.27 -1.06 16.32
C LYS A 220 7.57 0.31 16.19
N TYR A 221 6.42 0.33 15.53
CA TYR A 221 5.64 1.55 15.34
C TYR A 221 4.13 1.29 15.40
N THR A 222 3.62 0.33 14.60
CA THR A 222 2.19 -0.02 14.60
C THR A 222 1.84 -0.72 15.92
N PRO A 223 0.82 -0.26 16.67
CA PRO A 223 0.35 -0.93 17.89
C PRO A 223 -0.05 -2.38 17.62
N SER A 224 0.29 -3.30 18.53
CA SER A 224 -0.02 -4.74 18.39
C SER A 224 -1.53 -5.03 18.33
N GLU A 225 -2.37 -4.19 18.92
CA GLU A 225 -3.84 -4.28 18.83
C GLU A 225 -4.37 -4.16 17.40
N MET A 226 -3.63 -3.48 16.50
CA MET A 226 -4.02 -3.33 15.10
C MET A 226 -4.03 -4.67 14.35
N ILE A 227 -3.33 -5.70 14.84
CA ILE A 227 -3.42 -7.06 14.32
C ILE A 227 -4.85 -7.59 14.48
N GLY A 228 -5.43 -7.42 15.67
CA GLY A 228 -6.82 -7.78 15.94
C GLY A 228 -7.81 -7.00 15.05
N TYR A 229 -7.55 -5.72 14.84
CA TYR A 229 -8.36 -4.89 13.94
C TYR A 229 -8.34 -5.40 12.49
N ILE A 230 -7.16 -5.73 11.94
CA ILE A 230 -7.04 -6.29 10.58
C ILE A 230 -7.77 -7.63 10.49
N ASN A 231 -7.59 -8.51 11.48
CA ASN A 231 -8.29 -9.80 11.51
C ASN A 231 -9.81 -9.61 11.52
N GLN A 232 -10.32 -8.62 12.28
CA GLN A 232 -11.74 -8.28 12.28
C GLN A 232 -12.22 -7.78 10.89
N VAL A 233 -11.43 -6.99 10.17
CA VAL A 233 -11.74 -6.55 8.80
C VAL A 233 -11.86 -7.75 7.87
N ILE A 234 -10.98 -8.76 8.02
CA ILE A 234 -10.99 -10.00 7.24
C ILE A 234 -12.23 -10.85 7.58
N GLU A 235 -12.48 -11.10 8.86
CA GLU A 235 -13.62 -11.90 9.33
C GLU A 235 -14.96 -11.31 8.90
N GLN A 236 -15.07 -9.99 8.95
CA GLN A 236 -16.27 -9.25 8.54
C GLN A 236 -16.37 -9.04 7.01
N LYS A 237 -15.39 -9.52 6.25
CA LYS A 237 -15.32 -9.38 4.77
C LYS A 237 -15.52 -7.93 4.30
N ARG A 238 -14.92 -6.97 5.05
CA ARG A 238 -15.03 -5.54 4.71
C ARG A 238 -14.12 -5.12 3.58
N MET A 239 -13.11 -5.94 3.26
CA MET A 239 -12.16 -5.71 2.18
C MET A 239 -11.82 -7.01 1.48
N HIS A 240 -11.60 -6.94 0.15
CA HIS A 240 -11.31 -8.08 -0.69
C HIS A 240 -9.86 -8.55 -0.56
N ASN A 241 -9.66 -9.86 -0.52
CA ASN A 241 -8.37 -10.55 -0.66
C ASN A 241 -7.23 -9.85 0.09
N VAL A 242 -7.39 -9.73 1.41
CA VAL A 242 -6.44 -9.01 2.28
C VAL A 242 -5.12 -9.75 2.36
N ALA A 243 -4.01 -9.02 2.18
CA ALA A 243 -2.64 -9.46 2.47
C ALA A 243 -1.88 -8.40 3.26
N CYS A 244 -0.74 -8.77 3.85
CA CYS A 244 0.04 -7.88 4.70
C CYS A 244 1.49 -7.71 4.24
N VAL A 245 2.04 -6.52 4.51
CA VAL A 245 3.47 -6.19 4.39
C VAL A 245 3.93 -5.61 5.73
N LEU A 246 5.03 -6.15 6.28
CA LEU A 246 5.67 -5.58 7.47
C LEU A 246 6.84 -4.70 7.04
N ASN A 247 6.68 -3.39 7.23
CA ASN A 247 7.66 -2.37 6.83
C ASN A 247 8.60 -2.00 7.98
N GLY A 248 9.84 -1.60 7.66
CA GLY A 248 10.79 -1.01 8.61
C GLY A 248 11.49 -2.00 9.53
N VAL A 249 11.57 -3.27 9.16
CA VAL A 249 12.26 -4.32 9.95
C VAL A 249 13.75 -4.05 9.98
N LYS A 250 14.37 -4.15 11.16
CA LYS A 250 15.81 -4.00 11.32
C LYS A 250 16.54 -5.34 11.16
N GLY A 251 17.70 -5.33 10.52
CA GLY A 251 18.58 -6.50 10.45
C GLY A 251 18.20 -7.57 9.42
N LEU A 252 17.21 -7.34 8.56
CA LEU A 252 16.94 -8.20 7.41
C LEU A 252 18.18 -8.23 6.48
N ARG A 253 18.67 -9.44 6.21
CA ARG A 253 19.69 -9.67 5.16
C ARG A 253 18.99 -10.21 3.91
N ALA A 254 19.40 -9.75 2.73
CA ALA A 254 18.99 -10.35 1.48
C ALA A 254 19.42 -11.84 1.51
N GLY A 255 18.46 -12.75 1.54
CA GLY A 255 18.73 -14.21 1.65
C GLY A 255 17.85 -14.94 2.66
N TYR A 256 17.12 -14.26 3.53
CA TYR A 256 16.05 -14.89 4.33
C TYR A 256 14.73 -14.90 3.53
N GLY A 257 14.72 -15.62 2.41
CA GLY A 257 13.50 -16.15 1.82
C GLY A 257 13.00 -17.29 2.72
N TYR A 258 11.70 -17.41 2.89
CA TYR A 258 10.99 -18.45 3.61
C TYR A 258 11.67 -19.81 3.49
N GLY A 259 12.32 -20.26 4.56
CA GLY A 259 12.82 -21.61 4.67
C GLY A 259 11.65 -22.57 4.80
N TYR A 260 11.29 -23.23 3.73
CA TYR A 260 10.60 -24.50 3.82
C TYR A 260 11.44 -25.41 4.71
N GLY A 261 10.86 -25.81 5.85
CA GLY A 261 11.50 -26.68 6.80
C GLY A 261 11.93 -27.99 6.13
N VAL A 262 13.22 -28.11 5.86
CA VAL A 262 13.84 -29.41 5.62
C VAL A 262 13.96 -30.06 7.00
N GLN A 263 13.05 -30.98 7.33
CA GLN A 263 13.26 -31.95 8.39
C GLN A 263 14.55 -32.69 8.08
N LYS A 264 15.55 -32.51 8.93
CA LYS A 264 16.69 -33.41 8.97
C LYS A 264 16.21 -34.72 9.57
N SER A 265 16.24 -35.77 8.74
CA SER A 265 16.21 -37.18 9.14
C SER A 265 17.42 -37.52 9.99
#